data_2111ba6e596fd660b64ec105b69d8f42
#
_entry.id   2111ba6e596fd660b64ec105b69d8f42
#
_cell.length_a   1.000
_cell.length_b   1.000
_cell.length_c   1.000
_cell.angle_alpha   90.00
_cell.angle_beta   90.00
_cell.angle_gamma   90.00
#
_symmetry.space_group_name_H-M   'P 1'
#
loop_
_entity.id
_entity.type
_entity.pdbx_description
1 polymer ?
#
loop_
_entity_poly.entity_id
_entity_poly.type
_entity_poly.pdbx_seq_one_letter_code
_entity_poly.pdbx_strand_id
1 'polypeptide(L)'
;MRGLLILGADVIALHGAYELHPQVALRPEPFGALAYHYGTRRLVFLRKPEIVAVVKGLASHSDLTETLVACAIAQQRWPTFIKALENLASSEIIRARTC
;
A
#
# COMPACT_ATOMS: atom_id res chain seq x y z
N MET A 1 12.78 -4.86 -21.58
CA MET A 1 12.77 -4.58 -21.31
C MET A 1 12.60 -4.14 -20.89
N ARG A 2 12.44 -3.93 -20.60
CA ARG A 2 12.12 -3.48 -20.20
C ARG A 2 12.39 -2.72 -19.45
N GLY A 3 12.75 -2.44 -19.28
CA GLY A 3 13.00 -1.89 -18.55
C GLY A 3 12.80 -1.22 -17.93
N LEU A 4 12.68 -1.08 -18.00
CA LEU A 4 12.52 -0.55 -17.59
C LEU A 4 12.37 -0.30 -16.69
N LEU A 5 12.24 -0.54 -16.42
CA LEU A 5 12.10 -0.31 -15.76
C LEU A 5 12.12 0.16 -14.75
N ILE A 6 12.84 -0.09 -14.33
CA ILE A 6 13.11 0.88 -13.63
C ILE A 6 12.10 1.59 -12.88
N LEU A 7 11.31 2.01 -13.48
CA LEU A 7 10.23 2.58 -12.96
C LEU A 7 9.48 1.67 -12.15
N GLY A 8 9.83 0.41 -12.25
CA GLY A 8 9.12 -0.63 -11.63
C GLY A 8 8.96 -0.54 -10.14
N ALA A 9 9.84 0.20 -9.49
CA ALA A 9 9.79 0.31 -8.05
C ALA A 9 8.49 0.91 -7.54
N ASP A 10 7.86 1.79 -8.33
CA ASP A 10 6.65 2.47 -7.92
C ASP A 10 5.39 1.92 -8.56
N VAL A 11 5.51 0.90 -9.40
CA VAL A 11 4.36 0.34 -10.09
C VAL A 11 3.66 -0.66 -9.19
N ILE A 12 2.36 -0.52 -9.06
CA ILE A 12 1.53 -1.43 -8.28
C ILE A 12 0.68 -2.25 -9.24
N ALA A 13 0.80 -3.57 -9.16
CA ALA A 13 0.06 -4.48 -10.02
C ALA A 13 -1.02 -5.20 -9.23
N LEU A 14 -2.20 -5.39 -9.84
CA LEU A 14 -3.31 -6.06 -9.18
C LEU A 14 -2.96 -7.48 -8.75
N HIS A 15 -2.11 -8.16 -9.52
CA HIS A 15 -1.71 -9.52 -9.17
C HIS A 15 -0.45 -9.57 -8.30
N GLY A 16 0.08 -8.40 -7.94
CA GLY A 16 1.26 -8.33 -7.11
C GLY A 16 0.92 -8.55 -5.64
N ALA A 17 1.88 -9.08 -4.90
CA ALA A 17 1.75 -9.28 -3.46
C ALA A 17 2.56 -8.22 -2.74
N TYR A 18 1.93 -7.52 -1.83
CA TYR A 18 2.54 -6.41 -1.13
C TYR A 18 2.38 -6.55 0.37
N GLU A 19 3.09 -5.73 1.11
CA GLU A 19 2.99 -5.70 2.57
C GLU A 19 3.39 -4.34 3.08
N LEU A 20 2.98 -4.03 4.30
CA LEU A 20 3.47 -2.87 5.01
C LEU A 20 4.95 -3.10 5.28
N HIS A 21 5.78 -2.08 5.04
CA HIS A 21 7.22 -2.21 5.28
C HIS A 21 7.44 -2.55 6.76
N PRO A 22 8.33 -3.50 7.08
CA PRO A 22 8.51 -3.92 8.47
C PRO A 22 9.00 -2.84 9.42
N GLN A 23 9.57 -1.76 8.89
CA GLN A 23 9.99 -0.63 9.72
C GLN A 23 8.93 0.46 9.82
N VAL A 24 7.70 0.16 9.42
CA VAL A 24 6.60 1.13 9.49
C VAL A 24 5.65 0.75 10.61
N ALA A 25 5.33 1.74 11.44
CA ALA A 25 4.29 1.61 12.46
C ALA A 25 3.09 2.43 12.04
N LEU A 26 1.90 1.89 12.25
CA LEU A 26 0.66 2.60 12.01
C LEU A 26 0.08 3.04 13.35
N ARG A 27 -0.30 4.29 13.42
CA ARG A 27 -0.94 4.84 14.61
C ARG A 27 -2.35 5.29 14.25
N PRO A 28 -3.38 4.75 14.91
CA PRO A 28 -4.76 5.16 14.62
C PRO A 28 -4.98 6.63 14.93
N GLU A 29 -5.70 7.31 14.06
CA GLU A 29 -6.07 8.71 14.23
C GLU A 29 -7.53 8.89 13.82
N PRO A 30 -8.20 9.96 14.26
CA PRO A 30 -9.58 10.16 13.85
C PRO A 30 -9.80 10.22 12.35
N PHE A 31 -8.80 10.69 11.58
CA PHE A 31 -8.90 10.78 10.12
C PHE A 31 -8.52 9.48 9.41
N GLY A 32 -7.96 8.50 10.13
CA GLY A 32 -7.49 7.26 9.53
C GLY A 32 -6.29 6.72 10.28
N ALA A 33 -5.09 7.01 9.83
CA ALA A 33 -3.87 6.57 10.52
C ALA A 33 -2.68 7.41 10.12
N LEU A 34 -1.67 7.38 10.96
CA LEU A 34 -0.39 7.98 10.71
C LEU A 34 0.62 6.85 10.50
N ALA A 35 1.31 6.83 9.38
CA ALA A 35 2.32 5.83 9.09
C ALA A 35 3.70 6.44 9.31
N TYR A 36 4.50 5.81 10.18
CA TYR A 36 5.84 6.29 10.48
C TYR A 36 6.86 5.22 10.09
N HIS A 37 7.80 5.58 9.24
CA HIS A 37 8.87 4.69 8.80
C HIS A 37 10.12 4.98 9.62
N TYR A 38 10.51 4.03 10.47
CA TYR A 38 11.67 4.24 11.35
C TYR A 38 12.97 4.40 10.60
N GLY A 39 13.13 3.68 9.49
CA GLY A 39 14.37 3.71 8.73
C GLY A 39 14.61 5.03 8.02
N THR A 40 13.58 5.54 7.34
CA THR A 40 13.69 6.77 6.58
C THR A 40 13.27 7.99 7.36
N ARG A 41 12.60 7.78 8.50
CA ARG A 41 12.01 8.84 9.33
C ARG A 41 10.90 9.59 8.63
N ARG A 42 10.30 8.99 7.62
CA ARG A 42 9.17 9.58 6.93
C ARG A 42 7.89 9.39 7.70
N LEU A 43 7.03 10.37 7.57
CA LEU A 43 5.72 10.37 8.20
C LEU A 43 4.69 10.59 7.11
N VAL A 44 3.72 9.72 7.00
CA VAL A 44 2.70 9.81 5.96
C VAL A 44 1.32 9.70 6.59
N PHE A 45 0.42 10.61 6.21
CA PHE A 45 -0.96 10.59 6.72
C PHE A 45 -1.81 9.74 5.79
N LEU A 46 -2.46 8.73 6.37
CA LEU A 46 -3.44 7.92 5.64
C LEU A 46 -4.81 8.48 6.02
N ARG A 47 -5.37 9.31 5.15
CA ARG A 47 -6.52 10.14 5.52
C ARG A 47 -7.88 9.48 5.37
N LYS A 48 -7.92 8.24 4.88
CA LYS A 48 -9.17 7.51 4.72
C LYS A 48 -9.09 6.19 5.44
N PRO A 49 -10.11 5.85 6.25
CA PRO A 49 -10.11 4.53 6.91
C PRO A 49 -10.02 3.38 5.91
N GLU A 50 -10.55 3.56 4.71
CA GLU A 50 -10.51 2.52 3.69
C GLU A 50 -9.08 2.21 3.25
N ILE A 51 -8.24 3.24 3.07
CA ILE A 51 -6.86 2.98 2.67
C ILE A 51 -6.08 2.33 3.82
N VAL A 52 -6.42 2.68 5.06
CA VAL A 52 -5.81 2.03 6.22
C VAL A 52 -6.15 0.55 6.22
N ALA A 53 -7.41 0.20 5.96
CA ALA A 53 -7.84 -1.19 5.91
C ALA A 53 -7.11 -1.96 4.82
N VAL A 54 -6.96 -1.36 3.64
CA VAL A 54 -6.24 -1.99 2.54
C VAL A 54 -4.78 -2.23 2.91
N VAL A 55 -4.11 -1.21 3.44
CA VAL A 55 -2.70 -1.32 3.82
C VAL A 55 -2.49 -2.40 4.88
N LYS A 56 -3.36 -2.44 5.88
CA LYS A 56 -3.25 -3.44 6.95
C LYS A 56 -3.54 -4.84 6.43
N GLY A 57 -4.38 -4.96 5.42
CA GLY A 57 -4.77 -6.26 4.88
C GLY A 57 -3.83 -6.82 3.82
N LEU A 58 -2.89 -6.03 3.32
CA LEU A 58 -2.04 -6.46 2.21
C LEU A 58 -1.33 -7.79 2.46
N ALA A 59 -0.77 -7.96 3.65
CA ALA A 59 -0.01 -9.17 3.97
C ALA A 59 -0.90 -10.37 4.25
N SER A 60 -2.19 -10.16 4.46
CA SER A 60 -3.13 -11.23 4.79
C SER A 60 -3.76 -11.89 3.57
N HIS A 61 -3.49 -11.37 2.38
CA HIS A 61 -4.11 -11.87 1.15
C HIS A 61 -3.04 -12.19 0.12
N SER A 62 -3.39 -13.03 -0.85
CA SER A 62 -2.44 -13.51 -1.85
C SER A 62 -1.95 -12.40 -2.76
N ASP A 63 -2.84 -11.47 -3.11
CA ASP A 63 -2.46 -10.36 -3.97
C ASP A 63 -3.34 -9.15 -3.68
N LEU A 64 -3.06 -8.07 -4.39
CA LEU A 64 -3.79 -6.82 -4.19
C LEU A 64 -5.27 -6.95 -4.55
N THR A 65 -5.57 -7.70 -5.61
CA THR A 65 -6.96 -7.91 -6.01
C THR A 65 -7.78 -8.49 -4.85
N GLU A 66 -7.24 -9.53 -4.21
CA GLU A 66 -7.94 -10.14 -3.08
C GLU A 66 -8.09 -9.16 -1.92
N THR A 67 -7.07 -8.34 -1.69
CA THR A 67 -7.14 -7.36 -0.61
C THR A 67 -8.25 -6.34 -0.88
N LEU A 68 -8.34 -5.84 -2.10
CA LEU A 68 -9.37 -4.86 -2.45
C LEU A 68 -10.76 -5.45 -2.34
N VAL A 69 -10.93 -6.68 -2.77
CA VAL A 69 -12.23 -7.36 -2.66
C VAL A 69 -12.59 -7.57 -1.19
N ALA A 70 -11.63 -8.03 -0.40
CA ALA A 70 -11.87 -8.27 1.04
C ALA A 70 -12.23 -6.99 1.78
N CYS A 71 -11.70 -5.86 1.35
CA CYS A 71 -12.01 -4.57 1.96
C CYS A 71 -13.27 -3.94 1.37
N ALA A 72 -13.96 -4.66 0.50
CA ALA A 72 -15.22 -4.20 -0.12
C ALA A 72 -15.07 -2.90 -0.90
N ILE A 73 -13.93 -2.75 -1.58
CA ILE A 73 -13.70 -1.59 -2.43
C ILE A 73 -14.35 -1.83 -3.79
N ALA A 74 -15.25 -0.95 -4.20
CA ALA A 74 -15.90 -1.06 -5.51
C ALA A 74 -14.85 -1.00 -6.62
N GLN A 75 -15.00 -1.84 -7.63
CA GLN A 75 -13.99 -1.98 -8.68
C GLN A 75 -13.71 -0.65 -9.38
N GLN A 76 -14.72 0.17 -9.56
CA GLN A 76 -14.53 1.47 -10.21
C GLN A 76 -13.67 2.43 -9.39
N ARG A 77 -13.44 2.13 -8.11
CA ARG A 77 -12.58 2.92 -7.24
C ARG A 77 -11.15 2.39 -7.20
N TRP A 78 -10.91 1.22 -7.77
CA TRP A 78 -9.59 0.60 -7.71
C TRP A 78 -8.46 1.48 -8.26
N PRO A 79 -8.65 2.18 -9.41
CA PRO A 79 -7.56 3.03 -9.90
C PRO A 79 -7.12 4.09 -8.91
N THR A 80 -8.07 4.67 -8.17
CA THR A 80 -7.74 5.65 -7.14
C THR A 80 -6.91 5.03 -6.02
N PHE A 81 -7.27 3.82 -5.60
CA PHE A 81 -6.53 3.11 -4.56
C PHE A 81 -5.16 2.70 -5.06
N ILE A 82 -5.06 2.24 -6.30
CA ILE A 82 -3.77 1.86 -6.87
C ILE A 82 -2.84 3.06 -6.89
N LYS A 83 -3.34 4.22 -7.28
CA LYS A 83 -2.52 5.42 -7.29
C LYS A 83 -2.05 5.80 -5.89
N ALA A 84 -2.93 5.70 -4.90
CA ALA A 84 -2.56 5.96 -3.52
C ALA A 84 -1.48 4.98 -3.05
N LEU A 85 -1.62 3.70 -3.42
CA LEU A 85 -0.63 2.70 -3.04
C LEU A 85 0.71 2.94 -3.74
N GLU A 86 0.69 3.44 -4.98
CA GLU A 86 1.92 3.80 -5.67
C GLU A 86 2.67 4.89 -4.90
N ASN A 87 1.94 5.87 -4.40
CA ASN A 87 2.55 6.92 -3.60
C ASN A 87 3.13 6.36 -2.30
N LEU A 88 2.44 5.41 -1.68
CA LEU A 88 2.94 4.78 -0.47
C LEU A 88 4.18 3.94 -0.75
N ALA A 89 4.22 3.25 -1.88
CA ALA A 89 5.39 2.48 -2.27
C ALA A 89 6.59 3.40 -2.52
N SER A 90 6.34 4.53 -3.17
CA SER A 90 7.37 5.52 -3.42
C SER A 90 7.96 6.08 -2.14
N SER A 91 7.14 6.16 -1.08
CA SER A 91 7.59 6.61 0.23
C SER A 91 8.08 5.46 1.11
N GLU A 92 8.15 4.26 0.56
CA GLU A 92 8.59 3.06 1.26
C GLU A 92 7.72 2.67 2.45
N ILE A 93 6.48 3.10 2.44
CA ILE A 93 5.52 2.70 3.47
C ILE A 93 5.04 1.28 3.22
N ILE A 94 4.87 0.91 1.96
CA ILE A 94 4.58 -0.47 1.57
C ILE A 94 5.65 -0.94 0.59
N ARG A 95 5.76 -2.25 0.46
CA ARG A 95 6.74 -2.85 -0.47
C ARG A 95 6.20 -4.15 -1.02
N ALA A 96 6.81 -4.65 -2.10
CA ALA A 96 6.49 -5.96 -2.62
C ALA A 96 6.98 -7.02 -1.63
N ARG A 97 6.16 -8.06 -1.42
CA ARG A 97 6.58 -9.17 -0.58
C ARG A 97 7.57 -10.03 -1.33
N THR A 98 8.60 -10.48 -0.62
CA THR A 98 9.51 -11.48 -1.16
C THR A 98 9.08 -12.84 -0.66
N CYS A 99 9.10 -13.82 -1.50
CA CYS A 99 8.70 -15.17 -1.12
C CYS A 99 9.84 -15.94 -0.55
#